data_67c0a805794207eba799e4b984a58715
#
_entry.id   67c0a805794207eba799e4b984a58715
#
_cell.length_a   1.000
_cell.length_b   1.000
_cell.length_c   1.000
_cell.angle_alpha   90.00
_cell.angle_beta   90.00
_cell.angle_gamma   90.00
#
_symmetry.space_group_name_H-M   'P 1'
#
loop_
_entity.id
_entity.type
_entity.pdbx_description
1 polymer ?
#
loop_
_entity_poly.entity_id
_entity_poly.type
_entity_poly.pdbx_seq_one_letter_code
_entity_poly.pdbx_strand_id
1 'polypeptide(L)'
;NMHYFDIRFSNICNFKCRTCGSEFSSQWGAEMRENHDPKHPILIHADDNKGTLLEEVIEHIDEIELCYFAGGEPLITEEHYLMLEEFIRRGKTPVLRYNTNASSIKYKKRDILELWKHFPKIELSCSVDHFGDRAEWLRKGTDWGVVENNLLMFRDLEQVQFSMNTVFSLFNYPMIGEFYQYLKDKNIVRADDWYNSLYLAVHPSYYSAKSLPKELKIVAAENAMKFANKFEGDKTSLSRLITDAINFANESDTWADNKAIMLQHTASIDKIRDEDFWKIFPELNKLKDLEL
;
A
#
# COMPACT_ATOMS: atom_id res chain seq x y z
N ASN A 1 -9.91 -28.06 -11.97
CA ASN A 1 -9.79 -27.70 -10.55
C ASN A 1 -9.15 -26.32 -10.44
N MET A 2 -9.73 -25.45 -9.62
CA MET A 2 -9.15 -24.15 -9.29
C MET A 2 -8.22 -24.30 -8.07
N HIS A 3 -6.92 -24.01 -8.25
CA HIS A 3 -5.92 -24.13 -7.17
C HIS A 3 -5.49 -22.78 -6.60
N TYR A 4 -5.77 -21.69 -7.32
CA TYR A 4 -5.44 -20.30 -6.94
C TYR A 4 -6.71 -19.46 -6.78
N PHE A 5 -6.85 -18.84 -5.62
CA PHE A 5 -7.95 -17.92 -5.30
C PHE A 5 -7.42 -16.54 -4.96
N ASP A 6 -7.81 -15.52 -5.74
CA ASP A 6 -7.65 -14.10 -5.40
C ASP A 6 -8.98 -13.61 -4.82
N ILE A 7 -9.00 -13.35 -3.52
CA ILE A 7 -10.24 -13.08 -2.78
C ILE A 7 -10.24 -11.67 -2.23
N ARG A 8 -11.31 -10.95 -2.52
CA ARG A 8 -11.60 -9.60 -2.02
C ARG A 8 -13.04 -9.57 -1.56
N PHE A 9 -13.29 -9.85 -0.29
CA PHE A 9 -14.65 -9.91 0.24
C PHE A 9 -15.38 -8.57 0.18
N SER A 10 -14.67 -7.48 0.48
CA SER A 10 -15.25 -6.14 0.53
C SER A 10 -14.19 -5.05 0.41
N ASN A 11 -14.66 -3.78 0.40
CA ASN A 11 -13.82 -2.60 0.51
C ASN A 11 -13.56 -2.18 1.96
N ILE A 12 -13.83 -3.02 2.97
CA ILE A 12 -13.54 -2.69 4.37
C ILE A 12 -12.07 -2.37 4.53
N CYS A 13 -11.77 -1.13 4.92
CA CYS A 13 -10.43 -0.64 5.17
C CYS A 13 -10.48 0.44 6.25
N ASN A 14 -9.49 0.46 7.12
CA ASN A 14 -9.34 1.48 8.14
C ASN A 14 -8.52 2.69 7.69
N PHE A 15 -7.99 2.66 6.44
CA PHE A 15 -7.24 3.76 5.84
C PHE A 15 -8.02 4.42 4.70
N LYS A 16 -7.69 5.68 4.42
CA LYS A 16 -8.12 6.45 3.24
C LYS A 16 -6.91 7.08 2.56
N CYS A 17 -6.08 6.22 1.94
CA CYS A 17 -4.84 6.60 1.29
C CYS A 17 -5.10 7.58 0.13
N ARG A 18 -4.18 8.53 -0.11
CA ARG A 18 -4.32 9.58 -1.15
C ARG A 18 -4.41 9.03 -2.57
N THR A 19 -3.77 7.90 -2.82
CA THR A 19 -3.74 7.20 -4.13
C THR A 19 -4.82 6.12 -4.26
N CYS A 20 -5.76 6.04 -3.31
CA CYS A 20 -6.84 5.07 -3.30
C CYS A 20 -8.19 5.75 -3.58
N GLY A 21 -9.27 4.98 -3.61
CA GLY A 21 -10.64 5.44 -3.81
C GLY A 21 -11.66 4.67 -2.96
N SER A 22 -12.91 5.08 -3.06
CA SER A 22 -14.03 4.49 -2.32
C SER A 22 -14.31 3.05 -2.71
N GLU A 23 -13.93 2.64 -3.92
CA GLU A 23 -14.07 1.26 -4.40
C GLU A 23 -13.23 0.28 -3.57
N PHE A 24 -12.12 0.75 -3.01
CA PHE A 24 -11.16 -0.06 -2.26
C PHE A 24 -11.06 0.32 -0.77
N SER A 25 -11.81 1.35 -0.33
CA SER A 25 -11.79 1.77 1.07
C SER A 25 -13.13 2.30 1.54
N SER A 26 -13.69 1.62 2.55
CA SER A 26 -14.91 2.06 3.23
C SER A 26 -14.71 3.41 3.96
N GLN A 27 -13.50 3.75 4.39
CA GLN A 27 -13.19 5.07 4.98
C GLN A 27 -13.25 6.18 3.92
N TRP A 28 -12.80 5.91 2.69
CA TRP A 28 -13.03 6.81 1.56
C TRP A 28 -14.51 6.97 1.24
N GLY A 29 -15.26 5.86 1.22
CA GLY A 29 -16.71 5.88 1.01
C GLY A 29 -17.42 6.73 2.06
N ALA A 30 -17.03 6.61 3.33
CA ALA A 30 -17.55 7.44 4.42
C ALA A 30 -17.24 8.94 4.23
N GLU A 31 -15.98 9.26 3.90
CA GLU A 31 -15.56 10.65 3.65
C GLU A 31 -16.27 11.26 2.46
N MET A 32 -16.46 10.50 1.37
CA MET A 32 -17.23 10.93 0.20
C MET A 32 -18.70 11.19 0.55
N ARG A 33 -19.31 10.30 1.35
CA ARG A 33 -20.70 10.47 1.80
C ARG A 33 -20.87 11.72 2.68
N GLU A 34 -19.93 11.97 3.56
CA GLU A 34 -19.98 13.09 4.49
C GLU A 34 -19.78 14.44 3.79
N ASN A 35 -18.88 14.53 2.82
CA ASN A 35 -18.41 15.79 2.28
C ASN A 35 -18.89 16.12 0.86
N HIS A 36 -19.35 15.12 0.09
CA HIS A 36 -19.65 15.32 -1.34
C HIS A 36 -21.01 14.76 -1.77
N ASP A 37 -21.33 13.51 -1.47
CA ASP A 37 -22.57 12.85 -1.90
C ASP A 37 -23.19 12.03 -0.76
N PRO A 38 -24.25 12.52 -0.12
CA PRO A 38 -24.92 11.80 0.99
C PRO A 38 -25.43 10.39 0.64
N LYS A 39 -25.50 10.04 -0.63
CA LYS A 39 -25.93 8.72 -1.11
C LYS A 39 -24.75 7.80 -1.50
N HIS A 40 -23.50 8.31 -1.40
CA HIS A 40 -22.34 7.52 -1.78
C HIS A 40 -22.26 6.21 -0.99
N PRO A 41 -21.99 5.07 -1.64
CA PRO A 41 -21.84 3.79 -0.93
C PRO A 41 -20.61 3.81 -0.03
N ILE A 42 -20.76 3.40 1.23
CA ILE A 42 -19.62 3.25 2.16
C ILE A 42 -19.05 1.85 2.03
N LEU A 43 -19.91 0.85 2.11
CA LEU A 43 -19.53 -0.55 2.08
C LEU A 43 -19.92 -1.16 0.73
N ILE A 44 -18.97 -1.83 0.13
CA ILE A 44 -19.11 -2.55 -1.14
C ILE A 44 -18.66 -3.98 -0.88
N HIS A 45 -19.53 -4.96 -1.13
CA HIS A 45 -19.22 -6.38 -1.06
C HIS A 45 -19.05 -6.95 -2.46
N ALA A 46 -18.15 -7.92 -2.60
CA ALA A 46 -17.83 -8.52 -3.89
C ALA A 46 -18.97 -9.35 -4.51
N ASP A 47 -19.90 -9.80 -3.67
CA ASP A 47 -21.07 -10.62 -4.04
C ASP A 47 -22.38 -9.83 -4.19
N ASP A 48 -22.29 -8.52 -4.46
CA ASP A 48 -23.44 -7.62 -4.55
C ASP A 48 -24.36 -7.67 -3.31
N ASN A 49 -23.75 -7.84 -2.14
CA ASN A 49 -24.41 -7.94 -0.83
C ASN A 49 -25.30 -9.19 -0.64
N LYS A 50 -25.06 -10.26 -1.39
CA LYS A 50 -25.78 -11.54 -1.19
C LYS A 50 -25.31 -12.29 0.05
N GLY A 51 -24.05 -12.05 0.50
CA GLY A 51 -23.45 -12.69 1.67
C GLY A 51 -23.06 -14.15 1.47
N THR A 52 -22.99 -14.61 0.21
CA THR A 52 -22.76 -16.02 -0.14
C THR A 52 -21.30 -16.33 -0.51
N LEU A 53 -20.48 -15.32 -0.83
CA LEU A 53 -19.14 -15.53 -1.34
C LEU A 53 -18.26 -16.39 -0.42
N LEU A 54 -18.36 -16.20 0.88
CA LEU A 54 -17.57 -16.98 1.84
C LEU A 54 -17.98 -18.47 1.76
N GLU A 55 -19.29 -18.76 1.73
CA GLU A 55 -19.81 -20.13 1.65
C GLU A 55 -19.40 -20.80 0.34
N GLU A 56 -19.53 -20.09 -0.78
CA GLU A 56 -19.13 -20.55 -2.11
C GLU A 56 -17.61 -20.89 -2.16
N VAL A 57 -16.77 -20.06 -1.56
CA VAL A 57 -15.33 -20.33 -1.50
C VAL A 57 -15.03 -21.52 -0.58
N ILE A 58 -15.73 -21.65 0.55
CA ILE A 58 -15.57 -22.78 1.49
C ILE A 58 -15.94 -24.13 0.84
N GLU A 59 -16.85 -24.17 -0.12
CA GLU A 59 -17.14 -25.40 -0.89
C GLU A 59 -15.91 -25.91 -1.65
N HIS A 60 -15.00 -25.02 -2.07
CA HIS A 60 -13.79 -25.33 -2.83
C HIS A 60 -12.52 -25.38 -1.97
N ILE A 61 -12.62 -25.20 -0.67
CA ILE A 61 -11.45 -24.99 0.23
C ILE A 61 -10.46 -26.13 0.18
N ASP A 62 -10.90 -27.35 -0.08
CA ASP A 62 -10.05 -28.55 -0.17
C ASP A 62 -9.14 -28.58 -1.40
N GLU A 63 -9.45 -27.77 -2.42
CA GLU A 63 -8.73 -27.68 -3.69
C GLU A 63 -7.73 -26.50 -3.69
N ILE A 64 -7.80 -25.60 -2.70
CA ILE A 64 -6.99 -24.38 -2.66
C ILE A 64 -5.56 -24.70 -2.28
N GLU A 65 -4.61 -24.39 -3.18
CA GLU A 65 -3.16 -24.49 -2.95
C GLU A 65 -2.55 -23.13 -2.62
N LEU A 66 -3.11 -22.04 -3.17
CA LEU A 66 -2.73 -20.67 -2.88
C LEU A 66 -3.97 -19.79 -2.71
N CYS A 67 -4.05 -19.08 -1.58
CA CYS A 67 -5.10 -18.12 -1.31
C CYS A 67 -4.50 -16.72 -1.15
N TYR A 68 -4.86 -15.82 -2.06
CA TYR A 68 -4.42 -14.42 -2.01
C TYR A 68 -5.53 -13.54 -1.46
N PHE A 69 -5.25 -12.92 -0.32
CA PHE A 69 -6.13 -11.98 0.34
C PHE A 69 -5.72 -10.54 0.03
N ALA A 70 -6.62 -9.81 -0.59
CA ALA A 70 -6.49 -8.40 -0.93
C ALA A 70 -7.84 -7.68 -0.76
N GLY A 71 -7.99 -6.50 -1.34
CA GLY A 71 -9.22 -5.72 -1.27
C GLY A 71 -9.02 -4.46 -0.45
N GLY A 72 -9.88 -4.19 0.55
CA GLY A 72 -9.66 -3.13 1.52
C GLY A 72 -8.46 -3.41 2.42
N GLU A 73 -8.71 -3.93 3.61
CA GLU A 73 -7.66 -4.45 4.51
C GLU A 73 -8.06 -5.84 5.02
N PRO A 74 -7.41 -6.91 4.56
CA PRO A 74 -7.82 -8.27 4.91
C PRO A 74 -7.69 -8.57 6.41
N LEU A 75 -6.71 -7.98 7.11
CA LEU A 75 -6.48 -8.26 8.54
C LEU A 75 -7.53 -7.66 9.48
N ILE A 76 -8.52 -6.92 8.95
CA ILE A 76 -9.69 -6.44 9.71
C ILE A 76 -11.02 -6.91 9.11
N THR A 77 -11.00 -7.95 8.27
CA THR A 77 -12.17 -8.49 7.59
C THR A 77 -12.57 -9.82 8.23
N GLU A 78 -13.84 -9.97 8.65
CA GLU A 78 -14.34 -11.17 9.36
C GLU A 78 -14.17 -12.44 8.53
N GLU A 79 -14.55 -12.38 7.26
CA GLU A 79 -14.55 -13.51 6.33
C GLU A 79 -13.14 -14.09 6.13
N HIS A 80 -12.13 -13.23 6.14
CA HIS A 80 -10.73 -13.65 6.11
C HIS A 80 -10.39 -14.59 7.28
N TYR A 81 -10.76 -14.21 8.50
CA TYR A 81 -10.49 -15.02 9.69
C TYR A 81 -11.29 -16.33 9.69
N LEU A 82 -12.55 -16.29 9.26
CA LEU A 82 -13.37 -17.49 9.12
C LEU A 82 -12.76 -18.47 8.13
N MET A 83 -12.20 -18.00 7.02
CA MET A 83 -11.47 -18.86 6.09
C MET A 83 -10.23 -19.49 6.71
N LEU A 84 -9.42 -18.73 7.45
CA LEU A 84 -8.23 -19.30 8.12
C LEU A 84 -8.63 -20.37 9.13
N GLU A 85 -9.65 -20.11 9.94
CA GLU A 85 -10.20 -21.07 10.91
C GLU A 85 -10.70 -22.34 10.21
N GLU A 86 -11.32 -22.22 9.05
CA GLU A 86 -11.81 -23.36 8.28
C GLU A 86 -10.68 -24.17 7.63
N PHE A 87 -9.63 -23.50 7.10
CA PHE A 87 -8.42 -24.20 6.66
C PHE A 87 -7.81 -25.02 7.80
N ILE A 88 -7.65 -24.42 8.99
CA ILE A 88 -7.09 -25.07 10.18
C ILE A 88 -7.97 -26.26 10.59
N ARG A 89 -9.28 -26.08 10.65
CA ARG A 89 -10.24 -27.13 11.02
C ARG A 89 -10.19 -28.35 10.09
N ARG A 90 -9.95 -28.12 8.79
CA ARG A 90 -9.81 -29.19 7.78
C ARG A 90 -8.38 -29.73 7.65
N GLY A 91 -7.41 -29.19 8.39
CA GLY A 91 -6.01 -29.57 8.27
C GLY A 91 -5.38 -29.19 6.92
N LYS A 92 -5.87 -28.11 6.30
CA LYS A 92 -5.34 -27.59 5.03
C LYS A 92 -4.36 -26.47 5.27
N THR A 93 -3.28 -26.46 4.52
CA THR A 93 -2.19 -25.49 4.69
C THR A 93 -1.77 -24.88 3.35
N PRO A 94 -2.69 -24.18 2.64
CA PRO A 94 -2.33 -23.51 1.41
C PRO A 94 -1.24 -22.46 1.65
N VAL A 95 -0.57 -22.03 0.59
CA VAL A 95 0.22 -20.80 0.65
C VAL A 95 -0.74 -19.64 0.84
N LEU A 96 -0.53 -18.83 1.87
CA LEU A 96 -1.27 -17.60 2.07
C LEU A 96 -0.49 -16.42 1.49
N ARG A 97 -1.15 -15.61 0.66
CA ARG A 97 -0.58 -14.38 0.12
C ARG A 97 -1.40 -13.19 0.56
N TYR A 98 -0.73 -12.09 0.90
CA TYR A 98 -1.39 -10.89 1.40
C TYR A 98 -0.85 -9.63 0.77
N ASN A 99 -1.77 -8.67 0.52
CA ASN A 99 -1.46 -7.25 0.54
C ASN A 99 -2.14 -6.64 1.75
N THR A 100 -1.37 -6.03 2.66
CA THR A 100 -1.88 -5.42 3.89
C THR A 100 -1.28 -4.05 4.13
N ASN A 101 -2.01 -3.19 4.81
CA ASN A 101 -1.51 -1.90 5.30
C ASN A 101 -0.71 -2.04 6.61
N ALA A 102 -0.57 -3.25 7.12
CA ALA A 102 0.19 -3.62 8.32
C ALA A 102 -0.28 -2.91 9.61
N SER A 103 -1.48 -2.34 9.64
CA SER A 103 -1.97 -1.57 10.81
C SER A 103 -2.47 -2.42 11.96
N SER A 104 -2.79 -3.69 11.72
CA SER A 104 -3.41 -4.54 12.73
C SER A 104 -2.85 -5.97 12.72
N ILE A 105 -2.64 -6.51 13.92
CA ILE A 105 -2.33 -7.92 14.15
C ILE A 105 -3.47 -8.63 14.87
N LYS A 106 -4.49 -7.88 15.30
CA LYS A 106 -5.64 -8.42 16.02
C LYS A 106 -6.94 -7.94 15.43
N TYR A 107 -7.89 -8.85 15.35
CA TYR A 107 -9.27 -8.56 14.97
C TYR A 107 -10.24 -9.24 15.93
N LYS A 108 -11.00 -8.43 16.69
CA LYS A 108 -11.85 -8.92 17.76
C LYS A 108 -11.03 -9.75 18.77
N LYS A 109 -11.32 -11.05 18.91
CA LYS A 109 -10.61 -11.98 19.81
C LYS A 109 -9.52 -12.80 19.09
N ARG A 110 -9.32 -12.59 17.79
CA ARG A 110 -8.39 -13.33 16.94
C ARG A 110 -7.06 -12.59 16.85
N ASP A 111 -5.97 -13.35 16.90
CA ASP A 111 -4.61 -12.87 16.68
C ASP A 111 -4.06 -13.53 15.43
N ILE A 112 -3.68 -12.73 14.43
CA ILE A 112 -3.22 -13.25 13.15
C ILE A 112 -1.89 -14.00 13.28
N LEU A 113 -1.02 -13.59 14.20
CA LEU A 113 0.26 -14.24 14.42
C LEU A 113 0.08 -15.66 14.93
N GLU A 114 -0.93 -15.89 15.79
CA GLU A 114 -1.26 -17.23 16.27
C GLU A 114 -1.85 -18.11 15.16
N LEU A 115 -2.74 -17.57 14.34
CA LEU A 115 -3.33 -18.31 13.22
C LEU A 115 -2.28 -18.67 12.16
N TRP A 116 -1.35 -17.76 11.86
CA TRP A 116 -0.30 -18.00 10.87
C TRP A 116 0.66 -19.12 11.26
N LYS A 117 0.80 -19.49 12.52
CA LYS A 117 1.60 -20.65 12.95
C LYS A 117 1.16 -21.98 12.32
N HIS A 118 -0.09 -22.04 11.88
CA HIS A 118 -0.64 -23.23 11.23
C HIS A 118 -0.29 -23.35 9.75
N PHE A 119 0.30 -22.31 9.15
CA PHE A 119 0.60 -22.25 7.72
C PHE A 119 2.11 -22.19 7.50
N PRO A 120 2.67 -23.15 6.72
CA PRO A 120 4.11 -23.26 6.55
C PRO A 120 4.73 -22.19 5.65
N LYS A 121 3.89 -21.51 4.84
CA LYS A 121 4.35 -20.45 3.94
C LYS A 121 3.34 -19.33 3.81
N ILE A 122 3.81 -18.11 4.05
CA ILE A 122 3.05 -16.87 3.92
C ILE A 122 3.87 -15.88 3.08
N GLU A 123 3.28 -15.38 2.01
CA GLU A 123 3.86 -14.32 1.18
C GLU A 123 3.17 -13.01 1.57
N LEU A 124 3.89 -12.13 2.28
CA LEU A 124 3.33 -10.93 2.88
C LEU A 124 3.91 -9.67 2.24
N SER A 125 3.07 -8.92 1.53
CA SER A 125 3.41 -7.62 0.96
C SER A 125 2.79 -6.51 1.80
N CYS A 126 3.63 -5.74 2.51
CA CYS A 126 3.19 -4.63 3.35
C CYS A 126 3.19 -3.31 2.55
N SER A 127 2.05 -2.67 2.52
CA SER A 127 1.81 -1.47 1.71
C SER A 127 2.19 -0.21 2.48
N VAL A 128 3.37 0.35 2.20
CA VAL A 128 3.91 1.56 2.85
C VAL A 128 4.57 2.46 1.82
N ASP A 129 4.27 3.77 1.85
CA ASP A 129 4.75 4.72 0.84
C ASP A 129 5.80 5.70 1.37
N HIS A 130 5.93 5.82 2.70
CA HIS A 130 6.93 6.60 3.41
C HIS A 130 6.92 6.22 4.90
N PHE A 131 7.67 6.94 5.74
CA PHE A 131 7.69 6.80 7.20
C PHE A 131 7.23 8.08 7.91
N GLY A 132 6.89 7.98 9.20
CA GLY A 132 6.49 9.10 10.05
C GLY A 132 5.29 9.86 9.51
N ASP A 133 5.27 11.19 9.72
CA ASP A 133 4.17 12.08 9.32
C ASP A 133 3.82 11.97 7.82
N ARG A 134 4.81 11.65 6.96
CA ARG A 134 4.59 11.45 5.53
C ARG A 134 3.79 10.18 5.25
N ALA A 135 4.06 9.10 5.98
CA ALA A 135 3.28 7.87 5.88
C ALA A 135 1.83 8.13 6.32
N GLU A 136 1.63 8.86 7.41
CA GLU A 136 0.33 9.20 7.96
C GLU A 136 -0.48 10.12 7.05
N TRP A 137 0.18 11.05 6.36
CA TRP A 137 -0.46 11.91 5.37
C TRP A 137 -0.82 11.16 4.08
N LEU A 138 0.11 10.35 3.55
CA LEU A 138 -0.11 9.55 2.32
C LEU A 138 -1.21 8.52 2.52
N ARG A 139 -1.20 7.86 3.68
CA ARG A 139 -2.12 6.79 4.05
C ARG A 139 -2.88 7.16 5.31
N LYS A 140 -3.79 8.14 5.20
CA LYS A 140 -4.61 8.62 6.34
C LYS A 140 -5.26 7.45 7.07
N GLY A 141 -5.01 7.37 8.37
CA GLY A 141 -5.38 6.26 9.25
C GLY A 141 -4.16 5.48 9.77
N THR A 142 -2.98 5.72 9.21
CA THR A 142 -1.72 5.18 9.71
C THR A 142 -1.39 5.79 11.08
N ASP A 143 -1.04 4.95 12.03
CA ASP A 143 -0.20 5.26 13.19
C ASP A 143 1.17 4.65 12.87
N TRP A 144 2.16 5.51 12.57
CA TRP A 144 3.44 5.02 12.09
C TRP A 144 4.15 4.14 13.12
N GLY A 145 4.08 4.48 14.40
CA GLY A 145 4.70 3.67 15.45
C GLY A 145 4.14 2.25 15.52
N VAL A 146 2.82 2.10 15.34
CA VAL A 146 2.16 0.80 15.28
C VAL A 146 2.57 0.03 14.02
N VAL A 147 2.53 0.68 12.86
CA VAL A 147 2.89 0.06 11.58
C VAL A 147 4.36 -0.38 11.60
N GLU A 148 5.29 0.48 12.00
CA GLU A 148 6.72 0.14 12.09
C GLU A 148 6.96 -1.09 12.96
N ASN A 149 6.34 -1.16 14.14
CA ASN A 149 6.44 -2.33 15.02
C ASN A 149 5.88 -3.60 14.37
N ASN A 150 4.74 -3.51 13.69
CA ASN A 150 4.14 -4.64 13.00
C ASN A 150 5.03 -5.14 11.85
N LEU A 151 5.63 -4.22 11.06
CA LEU A 151 6.57 -4.57 10.00
C LEU A 151 7.76 -5.38 10.55
N LEU A 152 8.33 -4.94 11.68
CA LEU A 152 9.42 -5.64 12.34
C LEU A 152 9.01 -7.04 12.82
N MET A 153 7.82 -7.15 13.43
CA MET A 153 7.29 -8.45 13.86
C MET A 153 7.06 -9.40 12.67
N PHE A 154 6.42 -8.91 11.60
CA PHE A 154 6.12 -9.74 10.44
C PHE A 154 7.38 -10.25 9.74
N ARG A 155 8.38 -9.38 9.61
CA ARG A 155 9.66 -9.72 8.98
C ARG A 155 10.41 -10.85 9.71
N ASP A 156 10.25 -10.94 11.04
CA ASP A 156 11.01 -11.89 11.87
C ASP A 156 10.32 -13.27 11.98
N LEU A 157 9.15 -13.44 11.38
CA LEU A 157 8.46 -14.74 11.33
C LEU A 157 9.11 -15.64 10.28
N GLU A 158 9.56 -16.84 10.68
CA GLU A 158 10.29 -17.78 9.81
C GLU A 158 9.48 -18.22 8.58
N GLN A 159 8.15 -18.39 8.73
CA GLN A 159 7.26 -18.82 7.66
C GLN A 159 6.85 -17.68 6.73
N VAL A 160 7.21 -16.42 7.04
CA VAL A 160 6.80 -15.24 6.27
C VAL A 160 7.88 -14.82 5.29
N GLN A 161 7.57 -14.90 4.01
CA GLN A 161 8.29 -14.22 2.96
C GLN A 161 7.83 -12.77 2.92
N PHE A 162 8.57 -11.90 3.61
CA PHE A 162 8.22 -10.49 3.79
C PHE A 162 8.66 -9.66 2.59
N SER A 163 7.81 -8.72 2.18
CA SER A 163 8.15 -7.71 1.16
C SER A 163 7.46 -6.38 1.44
N MET A 164 8.06 -5.31 0.93
CA MET A 164 7.46 -3.98 0.90
C MET A 164 6.81 -3.72 -0.44
N ASN A 165 5.63 -3.13 -0.41
CA ASN A 165 4.86 -2.71 -1.56
C ASN A 165 4.63 -1.20 -1.48
N THR A 166 5.35 -0.43 -2.29
CA THR A 166 5.32 1.03 -2.26
C THR A 166 4.66 1.59 -3.52
N VAL A 167 3.68 2.47 -3.36
CA VAL A 167 3.12 3.23 -4.49
C VAL A 167 4.04 4.41 -4.80
N PHE A 168 4.73 4.33 -5.94
CA PHE A 168 5.61 5.38 -6.42
C PHE A 168 4.81 6.50 -7.08
N SER A 169 4.86 7.69 -6.48
CA SER A 169 4.05 8.84 -6.85
C SER A 169 4.88 10.13 -6.87
N LEU A 170 4.29 11.23 -7.30
CA LEU A 170 4.94 12.55 -7.23
C LEU A 170 5.31 12.95 -5.80
N PHE A 171 4.59 12.42 -4.79
CA PHE A 171 4.80 12.78 -3.39
C PHE A 171 6.06 12.19 -2.80
N ASN A 172 6.36 10.92 -3.11
CA ASN A 172 7.50 10.21 -2.52
C ASN A 172 8.70 10.10 -3.46
N TYR A 173 8.56 10.39 -4.75
CA TYR A 173 9.67 10.33 -5.70
C TYR A 173 10.90 11.15 -5.24
N PRO A 174 10.76 12.43 -4.82
CA PRO A 174 11.92 13.21 -4.38
C PRO A 174 12.67 12.62 -3.19
N MET A 175 12.02 11.81 -2.37
CA MET A 175 12.53 11.26 -1.12
C MET A 175 12.58 9.73 -1.11
N ILE A 176 12.42 9.07 -2.27
CA ILE A 176 12.39 7.60 -2.32
C ILE A 176 13.68 6.96 -1.79
N GLY A 177 14.82 7.59 -2.04
CA GLY A 177 16.10 7.14 -1.49
C GLY A 177 16.19 7.27 0.03
N GLU A 178 15.66 8.35 0.60
CA GLU A 178 15.57 8.57 2.06
C GLU A 178 14.67 7.51 2.71
N PHE A 179 13.53 7.23 2.09
CA PHE A 179 12.59 6.22 2.56
C PHE A 179 13.23 4.83 2.64
N TYR A 180 13.86 4.37 1.58
CA TYR A 180 14.51 3.06 1.59
C TYR A 180 15.76 3.03 2.48
N GLN A 181 16.49 4.14 2.63
CA GLN A 181 17.57 4.23 3.61
C GLN A 181 17.04 4.06 5.04
N TYR A 182 15.92 4.71 5.37
CA TYR A 182 15.25 4.55 6.66
C TYR A 182 14.85 3.09 6.91
N LEU A 183 14.17 2.45 5.96
CA LEU A 183 13.76 1.05 6.09
C LEU A 183 14.95 0.11 6.32
N LYS A 184 16.08 0.39 5.65
CA LYS A 184 17.31 -0.37 5.84
C LYS A 184 17.95 -0.13 7.21
N ASP A 185 18.05 1.12 7.64
CA ASP A 185 18.65 1.48 8.93
C ASP A 185 17.87 0.90 10.11
N LYS A 186 16.54 0.80 9.94
CA LYS A 186 15.63 0.10 10.85
C LYS A 186 15.64 -1.43 10.68
N ASN A 187 16.41 -1.95 9.73
CA ASN A 187 16.44 -3.37 9.39
C ASN A 187 15.04 -3.93 9.02
N ILE A 188 14.14 -3.11 8.51
CA ILE A 188 12.84 -3.54 7.96
C ILE A 188 13.04 -4.18 6.59
N VAL A 189 13.87 -3.58 5.73
CA VAL A 189 14.30 -4.13 4.45
C VAL A 189 15.75 -4.58 4.54
N ARG A 190 16.05 -5.79 4.06
CA ARG A 190 17.40 -6.36 3.99
C ARG A 190 17.92 -6.34 2.56
N ALA A 191 19.23 -6.46 2.39
CA ALA A 191 19.86 -6.45 1.07
C ALA A 191 19.42 -7.61 0.17
N ASP A 192 19.05 -8.73 0.77
CA ASP A 192 18.60 -9.97 0.15
C ASP A 192 17.07 -10.09 -0.01
N ASP A 193 16.30 -9.06 0.37
CA ASP A 193 14.84 -9.03 0.18
C ASP A 193 14.47 -8.77 -1.30
N TRP A 194 14.43 -9.82 -2.09
CA TRP A 194 14.22 -9.81 -3.54
C TRP A 194 12.81 -9.44 -4.00
N TYR A 195 11.86 -9.34 -3.08
CA TYR A 195 10.43 -9.26 -3.37
C TYR A 195 9.81 -7.87 -3.18
N ASN A 196 10.64 -6.84 -2.92
CA ASN A 196 10.13 -5.49 -2.83
C ASN A 196 9.56 -5.00 -4.17
N SER A 197 8.47 -4.25 -4.13
CA SER A 197 7.78 -3.75 -5.31
C SER A 197 7.58 -2.23 -5.23
N LEU A 198 7.82 -1.56 -6.36
CA LEU A 198 7.36 -0.18 -6.60
C LEU A 198 6.21 -0.23 -7.59
N TYR A 199 5.01 0.08 -7.13
CA TYR A 199 3.84 0.22 -7.98
C TYR A 199 3.74 1.65 -8.48
N LEU A 200 3.80 1.82 -9.78
CA LEU A 200 3.77 3.12 -10.42
C LEU A 200 2.36 3.73 -10.32
N ALA A 201 2.22 4.89 -9.72
CA ALA A 201 0.96 5.60 -9.66
C ALA A 201 0.59 6.11 -11.06
N VAL A 202 -0.32 5.41 -11.74
CA VAL A 202 -0.87 5.80 -13.04
C VAL A 202 -2.23 6.48 -12.87
N HIS A 203 -2.98 6.10 -11.87
CA HIS A 203 -4.26 6.70 -11.49
C HIS A 203 -4.29 7.02 -9.98
N PRO A 204 -4.78 8.21 -9.63
CA PRO A 204 -5.12 9.31 -10.53
C PRO A 204 -3.86 9.92 -11.18
N SER A 205 -3.94 10.28 -12.44
CA SER A 205 -2.77 10.74 -13.25
C SER A 205 -2.05 11.96 -12.66
N TYR A 206 -2.79 12.84 -12.00
CA TYR A 206 -2.25 14.03 -11.37
C TYR A 206 -1.39 13.73 -10.12
N TYR A 207 -1.39 12.50 -9.60
CA TYR A 207 -0.49 12.02 -8.55
C TYR A 207 0.65 11.15 -9.07
N SER A 208 0.68 10.90 -10.37
CA SER A 208 1.78 10.17 -11.00
C SER A 208 3.10 10.93 -10.85
N ALA A 209 4.20 10.20 -10.71
CA ALA A 209 5.55 10.77 -10.76
C ALA A 209 5.85 11.48 -12.09
N LYS A 210 5.13 11.16 -13.19
CA LYS A 210 5.17 11.87 -14.47
C LYS A 210 4.70 13.32 -14.36
N SER A 211 3.84 13.62 -13.39
CA SER A 211 3.32 14.96 -13.09
C SER A 211 4.25 15.79 -12.19
N LEU A 212 5.44 15.31 -11.85
CA LEU A 212 6.45 16.15 -11.22
C LEU A 212 7.16 16.98 -12.32
N PRO A 213 7.36 18.31 -12.15
CA PRO A 213 8.09 19.14 -13.14
C PRO A 213 9.49 18.64 -13.40
N LYS A 214 9.99 18.84 -14.62
CA LYS A 214 11.28 18.34 -15.10
C LYS A 214 12.44 18.73 -14.17
N GLU A 215 12.46 19.95 -13.65
CA GLU A 215 13.51 20.45 -12.76
C GLU A 215 13.55 19.67 -11.45
N LEU A 216 12.37 19.32 -10.91
CA LEU A 216 12.27 18.53 -9.70
C LEU A 216 12.55 17.04 -9.96
N LYS A 217 12.18 16.52 -11.13
CA LYS A 217 12.54 15.14 -11.54
C LYS A 217 14.04 14.92 -11.58
N ILE A 218 14.81 15.91 -12.10
CA ILE A 218 16.29 15.83 -12.14
C ILE A 218 16.84 15.67 -10.72
N VAL A 219 16.43 16.54 -9.81
CA VAL A 219 16.89 16.50 -8.41
C VAL A 219 16.44 15.20 -7.72
N ALA A 220 15.21 14.78 -7.95
CA ALA A 220 14.66 13.54 -7.41
C ALA A 220 15.45 12.31 -7.91
N ALA A 221 15.74 12.26 -9.21
CA ALA A 221 16.53 11.18 -9.81
C ALA A 221 17.95 11.13 -9.22
N GLU A 222 18.63 12.28 -9.10
CA GLU A 222 19.96 12.34 -8.48
C GLU A 222 19.96 11.83 -7.05
N ASN A 223 18.96 12.20 -6.23
CA ASN A 223 18.85 11.75 -4.85
C ASN A 223 18.56 10.24 -4.78
N ALA A 224 17.65 9.74 -5.61
CA ALA A 224 17.32 8.32 -5.68
C ALA A 224 18.53 7.48 -6.12
N MET A 225 19.28 7.95 -7.15
CA MET A 225 20.48 7.26 -7.63
C MET A 225 21.64 7.31 -6.63
N LYS A 226 21.80 8.39 -5.85
CA LYS A 226 22.80 8.41 -4.76
C LYS A 226 22.55 7.29 -3.75
N PHE A 227 21.28 7.02 -3.46
CA PHE A 227 20.90 5.89 -2.60
C PHE A 227 21.17 4.55 -3.33
N ALA A 228 20.64 4.37 -4.54
CA ALA A 228 20.79 3.12 -5.30
C ALA A 228 22.27 2.72 -5.47
N ASN A 229 23.15 3.68 -5.74
CA ASN A 229 24.59 3.44 -5.94
C ASN A 229 25.33 2.99 -4.66
N LYS A 230 24.79 3.22 -3.46
CA LYS A 230 25.35 2.67 -2.22
C LYS A 230 25.22 1.14 -2.11
N PHE A 231 24.35 0.56 -2.93
CA PHE A 231 24.08 -0.89 -2.97
C PHE A 231 24.77 -1.60 -4.14
N GLU A 232 25.87 -1.04 -4.70
CA GLU A 232 26.57 -1.58 -5.87
C GLU A 232 27.07 -3.04 -5.71
N GLY A 233 27.21 -3.54 -4.48
CA GLY A 233 27.51 -4.96 -4.23
C GLY A 233 26.33 -5.89 -4.53
N ASP A 234 25.15 -5.33 -4.58
CA ASP A 234 23.89 -6.03 -4.80
C ASP A 234 23.21 -5.45 -6.07
N LYS A 235 23.58 -5.95 -7.23
CA LYS A 235 22.97 -5.58 -8.52
C LYS A 235 21.49 -5.98 -8.63
N THR A 236 20.87 -6.18 -7.51
CA THR A 236 19.60 -6.82 -7.32
C THR A 236 18.40 -5.88 -7.38
N SER A 237 17.36 -6.24 -6.77
CA SER A 237 16.01 -5.77 -7.01
C SER A 237 15.82 -4.27 -6.76
N LEU A 238 16.36 -3.70 -5.68
CA LEU A 238 16.02 -2.33 -5.28
C LEU A 238 16.63 -1.26 -6.18
N SER A 239 17.91 -1.40 -6.52
CA SER A 239 18.58 -0.45 -7.46
C SER A 239 17.90 -0.47 -8.83
N ARG A 240 17.52 -1.67 -9.31
CA ARG A 240 16.80 -1.83 -10.57
C ARG A 240 15.40 -1.23 -10.48
N LEU A 241 14.65 -1.50 -9.42
CA LEU A 241 13.32 -0.94 -9.21
C LEU A 241 13.33 0.59 -9.19
N ILE A 242 14.32 1.20 -8.50
CA ILE A 242 14.49 2.66 -8.47
C ILE A 242 14.81 3.17 -9.87
N THR A 243 15.69 2.52 -10.62
CA THR A 243 16.03 2.91 -12.00
C THR A 243 14.81 2.84 -12.92
N ASP A 244 14.03 1.77 -12.84
CA ASP A 244 12.82 1.59 -13.64
C ASP A 244 11.75 2.65 -13.27
N ALA A 245 11.63 3.00 -11.98
CA ALA A 245 10.72 4.05 -11.52
C ALA A 245 11.16 5.45 -12.01
N ILE A 246 12.47 5.75 -12.02
CA ILE A 246 13.03 6.99 -12.60
C ILE A 246 12.74 7.05 -14.09
N ASN A 247 12.95 5.96 -14.83
CA ASN A 247 12.67 5.88 -16.26
C ASN A 247 11.19 6.15 -16.53
N PHE A 248 10.29 5.51 -15.78
CA PHE A 248 8.86 5.78 -15.86
C PHE A 248 8.51 7.26 -15.64
N ALA A 249 9.06 7.88 -14.58
CA ALA A 249 8.80 9.29 -14.29
C ALA A 249 9.26 10.22 -15.43
N ASN A 250 10.32 9.85 -16.14
CA ASN A 250 10.92 10.62 -17.22
C ASN A 250 10.34 10.32 -18.63
N GLU A 251 9.48 9.31 -18.78
CA GLU A 251 8.84 9.01 -20.07
C GLU A 251 8.04 10.20 -20.64
N SER A 252 7.48 11.03 -19.76
CA SER A 252 6.73 12.22 -20.15
C SER A 252 6.74 13.27 -19.03
N ASP A 253 6.45 14.52 -19.38
CA ASP A 253 6.16 15.59 -18.45
C ASP A 253 4.70 16.00 -18.60
N THR A 254 3.89 15.67 -17.60
CA THR A 254 2.46 15.95 -17.58
C THR A 254 2.10 17.02 -16.52
N TRP A 255 3.11 17.78 -16.05
CA TRP A 255 2.89 18.80 -15.03
C TRP A 255 1.90 19.86 -15.47
N ALA A 256 2.09 20.44 -16.67
CA ALA A 256 1.21 21.49 -17.19
C ALA A 256 -0.27 21.04 -17.23
N ASP A 257 -0.52 19.79 -17.62
CA ASP A 257 -1.87 19.24 -17.74
C ASP A 257 -2.50 18.93 -16.36
N ASN A 258 -1.68 18.54 -15.40
CA ASN A 258 -2.14 17.99 -14.10
C ASN A 258 -2.00 18.96 -12.94
N LYS A 259 -1.24 20.07 -13.07
CA LYS A 259 -0.95 21.01 -11.98
C LYS A 259 -2.21 21.49 -11.26
N ALA A 260 -3.15 22.04 -12.03
CA ALA A 260 -4.35 22.66 -11.45
C ALA A 260 -5.18 21.65 -10.65
N ILE A 261 -5.44 20.48 -11.23
CA ILE A 261 -6.23 19.44 -10.55
C ILE A 261 -5.47 18.84 -9.36
N MET A 262 -4.17 18.64 -9.47
CA MET A 262 -3.34 18.13 -8.38
C MET A 262 -3.38 19.06 -7.17
N LEU A 263 -3.15 20.37 -7.38
CA LEU A 263 -3.15 21.37 -6.31
C LEU A 263 -4.54 21.53 -5.70
N GLN A 264 -5.59 21.63 -6.52
CA GLN A 264 -6.96 21.77 -6.07
C GLN A 264 -7.45 20.56 -5.28
N HIS A 265 -7.19 19.34 -5.79
CA HIS A 265 -7.61 18.10 -5.13
C HIS A 265 -6.86 17.90 -3.81
N THR A 266 -5.53 18.13 -3.79
CA THR A 266 -4.72 18.04 -2.58
C THR A 266 -5.21 19.03 -1.51
N ALA A 267 -5.42 20.30 -1.88
CA ALA A 267 -5.91 21.32 -0.95
C ALA A 267 -7.33 21.01 -0.43
N SER A 268 -8.20 20.46 -1.28
CA SER A 268 -9.55 20.07 -0.87
C SER A 268 -9.53 18.95 0.18
N ILE A 269 -8.70 17.92 -0.03
CA ILE A 269 -8.56 16.80 0.92
C ILE A 269 -7.87 17.31 2.21
N ASP A 270 -6.83 18.12 2.11
CA ASP A 270 -6.15 18.69 3.28
C ASP A 270 -7.12 19.47 4.16
N LYS A 271 -8.00 20.27 3.54
CA LYS A 271 -9.04 21.00 4.24
C LYS A 271 -10.02 20.08 4.99
N ILE A 272 -10.44 18.97 4.37
CA ILE A 272 -11.36 18.01 4.98
C ILE A 272 -10.68 17.29 6.16
N ARG A 273 -9.37 17.03 6.04
CA ARG A 273 -8.60 16.20 6.99
C ARG A 273 -7.83 17.00 8.01
N ASP A 274 -7.90 18.35 7.98
CA ASP A 274 -7.07 19.26 8.78
C ASP A 274 -5.57 18.95 8.65
N GLU A 275 -5.11 18.86 7.39
CA GLU A 275 -3.73 18.53 7.02
C GLU A 275 -3.10 19.67 6.21
N ASP A 276 -1.77 19.66 6.09
CA ASP A 276 -1.02 20.65 5.31
C ASP A 276 0.09 19.95 4.48
N PHE A 277 -0.21 19.76 3.20
CA PHE A 277 0.73 19.19 2.23
C PHE A 277 2.09 19.89 2.23
N TRP A 278 2.08 21.20 2.29
CA TRP A 278 3.30 22.00 2.17
C TRP A 278 4.20 21.92 3.39
N LYS A 279 3.63 21.65 4.56
CA LYS A 279 4.36 21.37 5.79
C LYS A 279 4.96 19.97 5.78
N ILE A 280 4.22 19.00 5.28
CA ILE A 280 4.65 17.58 5.23
C ILE A 280 5.72 17.35 4.17
N PHE A 281 5.63 18.03 3.02
CA PHE A 281 6.54 17.89 1.88
C PHE A 281 7.22 19.23 1.50
N PRO A 282 8.09 19.78 2.36
CA PRO A 282 8.75 21.06 2.09
C PRO A 282 9.63 21.03 0.83
N GLU A 283 10.13 19.85 0.41
CA GLU A 283 10.88 19.65 -0.83
C GLU A 283 10.07 19.99 -2.08
N LEU A 284 8.74 19.89 -1.97
CA LEU A 284 7.80 20.18 -3.05
C LEU A 284 7.30 21.65 -3.02
N ASN A 285 7.77 22.49 -2.10
CA ASN A 285 7.33 23.90 -2.02
C ASN A 285 7.61 24.69 -3.31
N LYS A 286 8.61 24.29 -4.09
CA LYS A 286 8.88 24.89 -5.42
C LYS A 286 7.70 24.76 -6.39
N LEU A 287 6.79 23.81 -6.18
CA LEU A 287 5.58 23.68 -7.00
C LEU A 287 4.62 24.89 -6.86
N LYS A 288 4.74 25.67 -5.77
CA LYS A 288 3.96 26.91 -5.58
C LYS A 288 4.34 28.00 -6.59
N ASP A 289 5.63 28.07 -6.89
CA ASP A 289 6.24 29.17 -7.63
C ASP A 289 6.33 28.92 -9.14
N LEU A 290 6.08 27.69 -9.56
CA LEU A 290 6.10 27.32 -10.98
C LEU A 290 4.81 27.79 -11.63
N GLU A 291 4.91 28.90 -12.41
CA GLU A 291 3.82 29.39 -13.24
C GLU A 291 3.42 28.36 -14.31
N LEU A 292 2.17 28.45 -14.78
CA LEU A 292 1.62 27.63 -15.85
C LEU A 292 2.29 27.92 -17.18
#